data_f8a07fba1d372a492678e35f3ae869ff
#
_entry.id   f8a07fba1d372a492678e35f3ae869ff
#
_cell.length_a   1.000
_cell.length_b   1.000
_cell.length_c   1.000
_cell.angle_alpha   90.00
_cell.angle_beta   90.00
_cell.angle_gamma   90.00
#
_symmetry.space_group_name_H-M   'P 1'
#
loop_
_entity.id
_entity.type
_entity.pdbx_description
1 polymer ?
#
loop_
_entity_poly.entity_id
_entity_poly.type
_entity_poly.pdbx_seq_one_letter_code
_entity_poly.pdbx_strand_id
1 'polypeptide(L)'
;MGLFGSKFELTGQQTKKLNSLLPETLKKEDFTKKDFESLAGKMQTRIYDLENLINHAEKNLKRIKEEGSVKIAQKIKIFNCELHDAKPLGMVDVGGIHKFSGSTTGDRFAGGLVGYALEMAIDDVWTKSSKQEDAVNNVKLKLIQKTLSIYPDVNMLFNFDVDFREMGSTGSVFIYMRATAAIGKNSLTDVAKKELEKELKEPVLNIEKLKLEKEFCKKNKPLLPTKKQQIEEKLGS
;
A
#
# COMPACT_ATOMS: atom_id res chain seq x y z
N MET A 1 -21.43 27.55 58.95
CA MET A 1 -19.99 27.50 58.70
C MET A 1 -19.78 26.88 57.33
N GLY A 2 -19.56 27.71 56.33
CA GLY A 2 -19.33 27.24 54.96
C GLY A 2 -17.90 26.73 54.81
N LEU A 3 -17.77 25.45 54.55
CA LEU A 3 -16.50 24.87 54.11
C LEU A 3 -16.17 25.45 52.74
N PHE A 4 -15.21 26.39 52.71
CA PHE A 4 -14.60 26.88 51.48
C PHE A 4 -13.94 25.68 50.81
N GLY A 5 -14.58 25.09 49.78
CA GLY A 5 -13.95 24.16 48.88
C GLY A 5 -12.80 24.86 48.20
N SER A 6 -11.57 24.48 48.49
CA SER A 6 -10.39 25.03 47.84
C SER A 6 -10.57 24.94 46.32
N LYS A 7 -10.63 26.10 45.65
CA LYS A 7 -10.67 26.19 44.19
C LYS A 7 -9.53 25.36 43.61
N PHE A 8 -9.84 24.50 42.66
CA PHE A 8 -8.81 23.78 41.94
C PHE A 8 -8.20 24.77 40.92
N GLU A 9 -7.01 25.26 41.23
CA GLU A 9 -6.27 26.13 40.34
C GLU A 9 -4.84 25.58 40.19
N LEU A 10 -4.33 25.48 38.95
CA LEU A 10 -2.96 25.15 38.66
C LEU A 10 -2.16 26.46 38.53
N THR A 11 -0.93 26.46 39.03
CA THR A 11 -0.02 27.58 38.77
C THR A 11 0.37 27.61 37.28
N GLY A 12 0.75 28.78 36.80
CA GLY A 12 1.18 28.90 35.40
C GLY A 12 2.36 27.97 35.03
N GLN A 13 3.23 27.65 35.98
CA GLN A 13 4.32 26.68 35.79
C GLN A 13 3.78 25.24 35.68
N GLN A 14 2.85 24.87 36.55
CA GLN A 14 2.21 23.54 36.51
C GLN A 14 1.42 23.32 35.21
N THR A 15 0.70 24.37 34.75
CA THR A 15 0.00 24.34 33.47
C THR A 15 0.96 24.13 32.30
N LYS A 16 2.11 24.85 32.27
CA LYS A 16 3.14 24.67 31.25
C LYS A 16 3.73 23.27 31.26
N LYS A 17 4.10 22.75 32.44
CA LYS A 17 4.61 21.37 32.59
C LYS A 17 3.57 20.34 32.15
N LEU A 18 2.31 20.50 32.54
CA LEU A 18 1.25 19.60 32.11
C LEU A 18 1.06 19.61 30.59
N ASN A 19 1.01 20.80 29.99
CA ASN A 19 0.89 20.96 28.54
C ASN A 19 2.09 20.35 27.78
N SER A 20 3.29 20.31 28.35
CA SER A 20 4.43 19.64 27.71
C SER A 20 4.28 18.12 27.65
N LEU A 21 3.44 17.52 28.46
CA LEU A 21 3.12 16.09 28.47
C LEU A 21 1.93 15.73 27.55
N LEU A 22 1.23 16.74 27.01
CA LEU A 22 0.01 16.56 26.24
C LEU A 22 0.23 16.78 24.74
N PRO A 23 -0.44 16.02 23.86
CA PRO A 23 -0.50 16.35 22.44
C PRO A 23 -1.26 17.67 22.24
N GLU A 24 -1.03 18.34 21.11
CA GLU A 24 -1.64 19.65 20.82
C GLU A 24 -3.16 19.66 20.99
N THR A 25 -3.81 18.55 20.63
CA THR A 25 -5.28 18.40 20.73
C THR A 25 -5.84 18.40 22.16
N LEU A 26 -5.00 18.16 23.16
CA LEU A 26 -5.37 18.10 24.58
C LEU A 26 -4.81 19.25 25.42
N LYS A 27 -3.98 20.11 24.84
CA LYS A 27 -3.45 21.30 25.51
C LYS A 27 -4.53 22.32 25.81
N LYS A 28 -4.43 22.99 26.95
CA LYS A 28 -5.35 24.06 27.40
C LYS A 28 -4.56 25.15 28.12
N GLU A 29 -5.08 26.36 28.06
CA GLU A 29 -4.57 27.47 28.87
C GLU A 29 -4.92 27.29 30.35
N ASP A 30 -6.18 26.85 30.61
CA ASP A 30 -6.68 26.57 31.94
C ASP A 30 -7.31 25.18 32.03
N PHE A 31 -6.99 24.47 33.11
CA PHE A 31 -7.54 23.14 33.38
C PHE A 31 -8.52 23.23 34.55
N THR A 32 -9.74 22.79 34.30
CA THR A 32 -10.72 22.56 35.41
C THR A 32 -10.38 21.25 36.12
N LYS A 33 -10.88 21.08 37.36
CA LYS A 33 -10.77 19.81 38.11
C LYS A 33 -11.25 18.61 37.26
N LYS A 34 -12.40 18.78 36.59
CA LYS A 34 -12.98 17.75 35.72
C LYS A 34 -12.11 17.42 34.53
N ASP A 35 -11.49 18.42 33.88
CA ASP A 35 -10.53 18.20 32.81
C ASP A 35 -9.36 17.38 33.29
N PHE A 36 -8.80 17.76 34.43
CA PHE A 36 -7.63 17.13 35.00
C PHE A 36 -7.89 15.66 35.36
N GLU A 37 -8.98 15.36 36.04
CA GLU A 37 -9.40 14.01 36.43
C GLU A 37 -9.64 13.10 35.19
N SER A 38 -10.00 13.68 34.06
CA SER A 38 -10.29 12.97 32.80
C SER A 38 -9.08 12.86 31.85
N LEU A 39 -7.96 13.53 32.13
CA LEU A 39 -6.81 13.62 31.20
C LEU A 39 -6.23 12.25 30.80
N ALA A 40 -6.04 11.36 31.78
CA ALA A 40 -5.50 10.03 31.49
C ALA A 40 -6.45 9.21 30.59
N GLY A 41 -7.76 9.36 30.79
CA GLY A 41 -8.78 8.76 29.93
C GLY A 41 -8.76 9.36 28.51
N LYS A 42 -8.72 10.70 28.41
CA LYS A 42 -8.63 11.40 27.13
C LYS A 42 -7.35 11.03 26.37
N MET A 43 -6.21 10.89 27.06
CA MET A 43 -4.97 10.44 26.47
C MET A 43 -5.09 9.00 25.94
N GLN A 44 -5.75 8.11 26.69
CA GLN A 44 -6.01 6.74 26.22
C GLN A 44 -6.92 6.71 24.99
N THR A 45 -7.98 7.50 24.97
CA THR A 45 -8.85 7.65 23.79
C THR A 45 -8.05 8.17 22.60
N ARG A 46 -7.20 9.19 22.79
CA ARG A 46 -6.35 9.71 21.71
C ARG A 46 -5.40 8.65 21.16
N ILE A 47 -4.79 7.82 22.01
CA ILE A 47 -3.94 6.69 21.55
C ILE A 47 -4.74 5.74 20.66
N TYR A 48 -5.97 5.40 21.06
CA TYR A 48 -6.83 4.53 20.28
C TYR A 48 -7.24 5.16 18.93
N ASP A 49 -7.59 6.45 18.95
CA ASP A 49 -7.93 7.19 17.73
C ASP A 49 -6.73 7.25 16.76
N LEU A 50 -5.52 7.47 17.30
CA LEU A 50 -4.30 7.46 16.49
C LEU A 50 -4.01 6.08 15.90
N GLU A 51 -4.30 4.98 16.63
CA GLU A 51 -4.18 3.63 16.07
C GLU A 51 -5.12 3.41 14.89
N ASN A 52 -6.36 3.84 15.00
CA ASN A 52 -7.34 3.76 13.92
C ASN A 52 -6.95 4.61 12.71
N LEU A 53 -6.47 5.84 12.95
CA LEU A 53 -5.99 6.74 11.89
C LEU A 53 -4.77 6.17 11.17
N ILE A 54 -3.80 5.60 11.89
CA ILE A 54 -2.62 4.94 11.31
C ILE A 54 -3.05 3.76 10.44
N ASN A 55 -3.91 2.88 10.96
CA ASN A 55 -4.39 1.72 10.20
C ASN A 55 -5.12 2.14 8.91
N HIS A 56 -5.92 3.20 8.98
CA HIS A 56 -6.60 3.74 7.79
C HIS A 56 -5.61 4.33 6.78
N ALA A 57 -4.64 5.12 7.26
CA ALA A 57 -3.62 5.71 6.42
C ALA A 57 -2.71 4.65 5.77
N GLU A 58 -2.34 3.58 6.49
CA GLU A 58 -1.56 2.45 5.96
C GLU A 58 -2.33 1.68 4.88
N LYS A 59 -3.64 1.45 5.06
CA LYS A 59 -4.50 0.85 4.02
C LYS A 59 -4.56 1.72 2.77
N ASN A 60 -4.72 3.03 2.95
CA ASN A 60 -4.72 3.97 1.82
C ASN A 60 -3.37 4.00 1.10
N LEU A 61 -2.25 4.02 1.84
CA LEU A 61 -0.90 3.96 1.28
C LEU A 61 -0.70 2.68 0.46
N LYS A 62 -1.18 1.52 0.96
CA LYS A 62 -1.14 0.25 0.24
C LYS A 62 -1.92 0.34 -1.07
N ARG A 63 -3.13 0.91 -1.06
CA ARG A 63 -3.95 1.12 -2.26
C ARG A 63 -3.22 1.99 -3.29
N ILE A 64 -2.65 3.12 -2.89
CA ILE A 64 -1.90 4.02 -3.79
C ILE A 64 -0.71 3.27 -4.43
N LYS A 65 0.03 2.46 -3.65
CA LYS A 65 1.12 1.63 -4.16
C LYS A 65 0.64 0.60 -5.18
N GLU A 66 -0.46 -0.07 -4.91
CA GLU A 66 -1.05 -1.07 -5.82
C GLU A 66 -1.52 -0.42 -7.12
N GLU A 67 -2.27 0.68 -7.05
CA GLU A 67 -2.74 1.45 -8.21
C GLU A 67 -1.56 2.01 -9.02
N GLY A 68 -0.54 2.56 -8.34
CA GLY A 68 0.67 3.07 -8.98
C GLY A 68 1.49 1.96 -9.66
N SER A 69 1.59 0.78 -9.03
CA SER A 69 2.24 -0.39 -9.64
C SER A 69 1.53 -0.84 -10.91
N VAL A 70 0.19 -0.80 -10.93
CA VAL A 70 -0.60 -1.09 -12.15
C VAL A 70 -0.32 -0.05 -13.23
N LYS A 71 -0.28 1.25 -12.90
CA LYS A 71 0.05 2.33 -13.85
C LYS A 71 1.45 2.13 -14.46
N ILE A 72 2.44 1.81 -13.62
CA ILE A 72 3.81 1.50 -14.08
C ILE A 72 3.80 0.26 -14.98
N ALA A 73 3.11 -0.82 -14.57
CA ALA A 73 3.00 -2.06 -15.31
C ALA A 73 2.46 -1.83 -16.73
N GLN A 74 1.46 -0.98 -16.90
CA GLN A 74 0.88 -0.61 -18.20
C GLN A 74 1.86 0.15 -19.12
N LYS A 75 2.92 0.74 -18.56
CA LYS A 75 3.95 1.47 -19.32
C LYS A 75 5.18 0.62 -19.63
N ILE A 76 5.29 -0.59 -19.08
CA ILE A 76 6.35 -1.53 -19.42
C ILE A 76 6.15 -2.03 -20.85
N LYS A 77 7.17 -1.84 -21.69
CA LYS A 77 7.16 -2.34 -23.07
C LYS A 77 7.50 -3.83 -23.07
N ILE A 78 6.75 -4.61 -23.86
CA ILE A 78 6.96 -6.03 -24.01
C ILE A 78 7.31 -6.31 -25.48
N PHE A 79 8.36 -7.07 -25.70
CA PHE A 79 8.87 -7.43 -27.01
C PHE A 79 9.05 -8.94 -27.13
N ASN A 80 8.71 -9.50 -28.28
CA ASN A 80 8.89 -10.93 -28.56
C ASN A 80 10.29 -11.27 -29.09
N CYS A 81 11.10 -10.27 -29.34
CA CYS A 81 12.44 -10.41 -29.88
C CYS A 81 13.50 -10.00 -28.87
N GLU A 82 14.71 -10.38 -29.12
CA GLU A 82 15.89 -9.95 -28.39
C GLU A 82 16.21 -8.48 -28.69
N LEU A 83 16.55 -7.72 -27.65
CA LEU A 83 16.88 -6.30 -27.76
C LEU A 83 18.38 -6.10 -27.48
N HIS A 84 19.14 -5.73 -28.47
CA HIS A 84 20.60 -5.52 -28.36
C HIS A 84 20.95 -4.31 -27.46
N ASP A 85 20.09 -3.29 -27.41
CA ASP A 85 20.35 -2.04 -26.65
C ASP A 85 19.82 -2.06 -25.24
N ALA A 86 19.31 -3.19 -24.76
CA ALA A 86 18.76 -3.32 -23.41
C ALA A 86 19.70 -4.13 -22.52
N LYS A 87 19.89 -3.68 -21.28
CA LYS A 87 20.63 -4.41 -20.26
C LYS A 87 19.74 -5.48 -19.64
N PRO A 88 19.98 -6.78 -19.86
CA PRO A 88 19.20 -7.84 -19.24
C PRO A 88 19.45 -7.89 -17.74
N LEU A 89 18.41 -8.17 -16.96
CA LEU A 89 18.44 -8.33 -15.52
C LEU A 89 18.28 -9.80 -15.12
N GLY A 90 17.39 -10.52 -15.79
CA GLY A 90 17.13 -11.93 -15.53
C GLY A 90 15.80 -12.39 -16.11
N MET A 91 15.57 -13.69 -16.08
CA MET A 91 14.33 -14.30 -16.55
C MET A 91 13.30 -14.33 -15.43
N VAL A 92 12.05 -14.04 -15.75
CA VAL A 92 10.90 -14.13 -14.86
C VAL A 92 9.80 -14.92 -15.55
N ASP A 93 9.10 -15.74 -14.78
CA ASP A 93 8.01 -16.58 -15.24
C ASP A 93 6.83 -16.52 -14.26
N VAL A 94 5.64 -16.76 -14.76
CA VAL A 94 4.42 -16.96 -13.97
C VAL A 94 3.50 -17.96 -14.64
N GLY A 95 2.64 -18.60 -13.84
CA GLY A 95 1.58 -19.46 -14.34
C GLY A 95 0.26 -19.17 -13.62
N GLY A 96 -0.85 -19.46 -14.29
CA GLY A 96 -2.19 -19.35 -13.72
C GLY A 96 -3.16 -20.35 -14.35
N ILE A 97 -4.04 -20.91 -13.53
CA ILE A 97 -5.13 -21.79 -14.00
C ILE A 97 -6.38 -20.92 -14.15
N HIS A 98 -6.99 -21.00 -15.33
CA HIS A 98 -8.23 -20.31 -15.66
C HIS A 98 -9.30 -21.31 -16.07
N LYS A 99 -10.49 -21.18 -15.48
CA LYS A 99 -11.66 -21.99 -15.83
C LYS A 99 -12.53 -21.19 -16.79
N PHE A 100 -12.78 -21.75 -17.96
CA PHE A 100 -13.71 -21.21 -18.94
C PHE A 100 -15.04 -21.94 -18.80
N SER A 101 -15.87 -21.51 -17.85
CA SER A 101 -17.20 -22.12 -17.66
C SER A 101 -18.09 -21.79 -18.84
N GLY A 102 -18.57 -22.85 -19.55
CA GLY A 102 -19.60 -22.74 -20.56
C GLY A 102 -19.27 -23.23 -21.98
N SER A 103 -18.11 -23.82 -22.22
CA SER A 103 -17.79 -24.44 -23.49
C SER A 103 -17.84 -25.96 -23.38
N THR A 104 -18.90 -26.58 -23.93
CA THR A 104 -19.07 -28.04 -24.10
C THR A 104 -18.36 -28.54 -25.36
N THR A 105 -17.37 -27.86 -25.87
CA THR A 105 -16.72 -28.21 -27.14
C THR A 105 -15.21 -28.22 -26.99
N GLY A 106 -14.66 -29.38 -26.59
CA GLY A 106 -13.20 -29.64 -26.58
C GLY A 106 -12.52 -29.40 -27.93
N ASP A 107 -13.27 -29.41 -29.04
CA ASP A 107 -12.71 -29.28 -30.40
C ASP A 107 -12.33 -27.83 -30.79
N ARG A 108 -12.80 -26.82 -30.06
CA ARG A 108 -12.47 -25.41 -30.38
C ARG A 108 -11.19 -24.90 -29.73
N PHE A 109 -10.66 -25.62 -28.74
CA PHE A 109 -9.52 -25.18 -27.97
C PHE A 109 -8.18 -25.59 -28.57
N ALA A 110 -8.05 -26.76 -29.14
CA ALA A 110 -6.76 -27.28 -29.59
C ALA A 110 -6.17 -26.57 -30.81
N GLY A 111 -7.01 -26.13 -31.76
CA GLY A 111 -6.53 -25.42 -32.96
C GLY A 111 -6.60 -23.89 -32.84
N GLY A 112 -7.60 -23.39 -32.11
CA GLY A 112 -7.88 -21.95 -32.05
C GLY A 112 -7.01 -21.17 -31.07
N LEU A 113 -6.65 -21.75 -29.93
CA LEU A 113 -5.90 -21.05 -28.88
C LEU A 113 -4.41 -20.91 -29.20
N VAL A 114 -3.80 -21.93 -29.82
CA VAL A 114 -2.38 -21.87 -30.22
C VAL A 114 -2.22 -20.91 -31.40
N GLY A 115 -3.12 -20.93 -32.39
CA GLY A 115 -3.13 -19.97 -33.48
C GLY A 115 -3.39 -18.54 -32.99
N TYR A 116 -4.34 -18.36 -32.09
CA TYR A 116 -4.69 -17.07 -31.50
C TYR A 116 -3.57 -16.53 -30.57
N ALA A 117 -2.89 -17.40 -29.83
CA ALA A 117 -1.75 -16.98 -29.01
C ALA A 117 -0.55 -16.55 -29.85
N LEU A 118 -0.32 -17.18 -31.01
CA LEU A 118 0.74 -16.75 -31.94
C LEU A 118 0.38 -15.41 -32.61
N GLU A 119 -0.87 -15.19 -33.00
CA GLU A 119 -1.34 -13.92 -33.53
C GLU A 119 -1.30 -12.80 -32.46
N MET A 120 -1.66 -13.11 -31.19
CA MET A 120 -1.56 -12.17 -30.09
C MET A 120 -0.11 -11.81 -29.74
N ALA A 121 0.83 -12.69 -30.02
CA ALA A 121 2.25 -12.45 -29.83
C ALA A 121 2.84 -11.52 -30.91
N ILE A 122 2.18 -11.39 -32.05
CA ILE A 122 2.71 -10.71 -33.25
C ILE A 122 2.01 -9.37 -33.52
N ASP A 123 0.71 -9.23 -33.22
CA ASP A 123 -0.05 -8.01 -33.51
C ASP A 123 -0.88 -7.50 -32.32
N ASP A 124 -0.94 -6.17 -32.18
CA ASP A 124 -1.80 -5.40 -31.24
C ASP A 124 -3.32 -5.57 -31.48
N VAL A 125 -3.76 -6.65 -32.16
CA VAL A 125 -5.15 -6.88 -32.54
C VAL A 125 -5.90 -7.68 -31.47
N TRP A 126 -6.32 -7.01 -30.43
CA TRP A 126 -7.12 -7.54 -29.32
C TRP A 126 -8.62 -7.33 -29.60
N THR A 127 -9.24 -8.21 -30.32
CA THR A 127 -10.70 -8.17 -30.41
C THR A 127 -11.32 -9.55 -30.49
N LYS A 128 -12.19 -9.86 -29.52
CA LYS A 128 -13.36 -10.75 -29.59
C LYS A 128 -13.44 -12.02 -28.74
N SER A 129 -12.75 -12.16 -27.63
CA SER A 129 -13.24 -13.11 -26.61
C SER A 129 -12.92 -12.58 -25.21
N SER A 130 -13.79 -11.79 -24.65
CA SER A 130 -13.56 -11.03 -23.41
C SER A 130 -12.99 -11.87 -22.24
N LYS A 131 -13.45 -13.12 -22.08
CA LYS A 131 -13.00 -13.98 -20.95
C LYS A 131 -11.60 -14.58 -21.14
N GLN A 132 -11.22 -14.91 -22.34
CA GLN A 132 -9.89 -15.46 -22.64
C GLN A 132 -8.85 -14.37 -22.61
N GLU A 133 -9.19 -13.22 -23.16
CA GLU A 133 -8.39 -12.00 -23.11
C GLU A 133 -8.12 -11.56 -21.68
N ASP A 134 -9.16 -11.53 -20.83
CA ASP A 134 -9.05 -11.21 -19.41
C ASP A 134 -8.11 -12.18 -18.68
N ALA A 135 -8.19 -13.49 -19.00
CA ALA A 135 -7.33 -14.50 -18.40
C ALA A 135 -5.85 -14.29 -18.77
N VAL A 136 -5.56 -14.06 -20.05
CA VAL A 136 -4.20 -13.76 -20.54
C VAL A 136 -3.67 -12.46 -19.95
N ASN A 137 -4.48 -11.40 -19.95
CA ASN A 137 -4.13 -10.11 -19.37
C ASN A 137 -3.84 -10.22 -17.87
N ASN A 138 -4.59 -11.01 -17.13
CA ASN A 138 -4.36 -11.25 -15.72
C ASN A 138 -3.01 -11.95 -15.45
N VAL A 139 -2.65 -12.96 -16.28
CA VAL A 139 -1.35 -13.64 -16.14
C VAL A 139 -0.21 -12.72 -16.56
N LYS A 140 -0.38 -11.93 -17.64
CA LYS A 140 0.56 -10.91 -18.09
C LYS A 140 0.80 -9.86 -17.01
N LEU A 141 -0.26 -9.37 -16.37
CA LEU A 141 -0.14 -8.41 -15.27
C LEU A 141 0.61 -9.01 -14.07
N LYS A 142 0.34 -10.27 -13.72
CA LYS A 142 1.09 -10.99 -12.67
C LYS A 142 2.57 -11.13 -13.03
N LEU A 143 2.92 -11.41 -14.30
CA LEU A 143 4.30 -11.48 -14.75
C LEU A 143 5.00 -10.13 -14.53
N ILE A 144 4.39 -9.03 -14.96
CA ILE A 144 4.93 -7.69 -14.79
C ILE A 144 5.06 -7.34 -13.30
N GLN A 145 4.05 -7.61 -12.48
CA GLN A 145 4.10 -7.36 -11.04
C GLN A 145 5.20 -8.16 -10.34
N LYS A 146 5.34 -9.45 -10.67
CA LYS A 146 6.44 -10.30 -10.17
C LYS A 146 7.79 -9.73 -10.61
N THR A 147 7.89 -9.29 -11.86
CA THR A 147 9.12 -8.69 -12.39
C THR A 147 9.48 -7.41 -11.65
N LEU A 148 8.53 -6.51 -11.43
CA LEU A 148 8.74 -5.27 -10.66
C LEU A 148 9.13 -5.53 -9.20
N SER A 149 8.63 -6.61 -8.61
CA SER A 149 9.00 -6.98 -7.23
C SER A 149 10.43 -7.51 -7.11
N ILE A 150 10.93 -8.20 -8.14
CA ILE A 150 12.29 -8.77 -8.19
C ILE A 150 13.30 -7.73 -8.71
N TYR A 151 12.91 -6.97 -9.72
CA TYR A 151 13.73 -5.96 -10.40
C TYR A 151 12.99 -4.61 -10.40
N PRO A 152 13.09 -3.79 -9.35
CA PRO A 152 12.35 -2.51 -9.26
C PRO A 152 12.65 -1.52 -10.38
N ASP A 153 13.85 -1.60 -10.97
CA ASP A 153 14.30 -0.71 -12.04
C ASP A 153 13.89 -1.16 -13.43
N VAL A 154 13.27 -2.35 -13.57
CA VAL A 154 12.84 -2.87 -14.86
C VAL A 154 11.91 -1.87 -15.56
N ASN A 155 12.08 -1.72 -16.86
CA ASN A 155 11.22 -0.90 -17.70
C ASN A 155 10.86 -1.56 -19.03
N MET A 156 11.38 -2.75 -19.29
CA MET A 156 11.12 -3.55 -20.49
C MET A 156 11.09 -5.03 -20.16
N LEU A 157 10.33 -5.79 -20.94
CA LEU A 157 10.38 -7.24 -21.02
C LEU A 157 10.67 -7.64 -22.47
N PHE A 158 11.56 -8.58 -22.69
CA PHE A 158 11.84 -9.13 -24.03
C PHE A 158 11.92 -10.66 -23.98
N ASN A 159 11.99 -11.32 -25.13
CA ASN A 159 11.84 -12.77 -25.27
C ASN A 159 10.59 -13.27 -24.55
N PHE A 160 9.48 -12.52 -24.74
CA PHE A 160 8.22 -12.87 -24.15
C PHE A 160 7.64 -14.11 -24.83
N ASP A 161 7.31 -15.11 -24.03
CA ASP A 161 6.77 -16.39 -24.48
C ASP A 161 5.55 -16.77 -23.64
N VAL A 162 4.56 -17.38 -24.31
CA VAL A 162 3.30 -17.81 -23.69
C VAL A 162 3.04 -19.25 -24.08
N ASP A 163 2.81 -20.10 -23.08
CA ASP A 163 2.44 -21.51 -23.26
C ASP A 163 1.05 -21.75 -22.65
N PHE A 164 0.22 -22.48 -23.38
CA PHE A 164 -1.15 -22.84 -22.98
C PHE A 164 -1.23 -24.35 -22.88
N ARG A 165 -1.70 -24.85 -21.71
CA ARG A 165 -1.88 -26.28 -21.47
C ARG A 165 -3.29 -26.56 -20.99
N GLU A 166 -4.02 -27.39 -21.71
CA GLU A 166 -5.30 -27.89 -21.24
C GLU A 166 -5.11 -28.79 -20.03
N MET A 167 -5.97 -28.60 -19.02
CA MET A 167 -5.96 -29.38 -17.79
C MET A 167 -7.18 -30.32 -17.75
N GLY A 168 -7.05 -31.47 -18.40
CA GLY A 168 -8.08 -32.51 -18.40
C GLY A 168 -9.39 -32.07 -19.08
N SER A 169 -10.49 -32.81 -18.82
CA SER A 169 -11.81 -32.58 -19.42
C SER A 169 -12.62 -31.44 -18.76
N THR A 170 -12.03 -30.65 -17.91
CA THR A 170 -12.75 -29.67 -17.07
C THR A 170 -12.90 -28.27 -17.68
N GLY A 171 -12.47 -28.08 -18.93
CA GLY A 171 -12.46 -26.76 -19.57
C GLY A 171 -11.54 -25.75 -18.84
N SER A 172 -10.56 -26.26 -18.12
CA SER A 172 -9.53 -25.44 -17.47
C SER A 172 -8.28 -25.38 -18.34
N VAL A 173 -7.66 -24.21 -18.44
CA VAL A 173 -6.41 -23.98 -19.18
C VAL A 173 -5.38 -23.41 -18.21
N PHE A 174 -4.18 -24.00 -18.22
CA PHE A 174 -3.02 -23.43 -17.56
C PHE A 174 -2.33 -22.52 -18.54
N ILE A 175 -2.16 -21.25 -18.17
CA ILE A 175 -1.45 -20.24 -18.94
C ILE A 175 -0.11 -20.01 -18.26
N TYR A 176 0.98 -20.24 -18.96
CA TYR A 176 2.33 -20.01 -18.50
C TYR A 176 2.97 -18.92 -19.36
N MET A 177 3.57 -17.94 -18.71
CA MET A 177 4.25 -16.83 -19.36
C MET A 177 5.66 -16.66 -18.78
N ARG A 178 6.61 -16.38 -19.66
CA ARG A 178 7.98 -16.05 -19.29
C ARG A 178 8.51 -14.88 -20.13
N ALA A 179 9.42 -14.12 -19.55
CA ALA A 179 10.12 -13.05 -20.25
C ALA A 179 11.47 -12.75 -19.59
N THR A 180 12.35 -12.11 -20.30
CA THR A 180 13.59 -11.54 -19.76
C THR A 180 13.33 -10.09 -19.35
N ALA A 181 13.55 -9.79 -18.08
CA ALA A 181 13.49 -8.43 -17.55
C ALA A 181 14.71 -7.63 -18.01
N ALA A 182 14.53 -6.37 -18.37
CA ALA A 182 15.62 -5.51 -18.81
C ALA A 182 15.41 -4.04 -18.48
N ILE A 183 16.52 -3.30 -18.54
CA ILE A 183 16.54 -1.84 -18.51
C ILE A 183 16.96 -1.35 -19.91
N GLY A 184 16.13 -0.50 -20.49
CA GLY A 184 16.39 0.13 -21.77
C GLY A 184 15.78 1.52 -21.88
N LYS A 185 15.72 2.10 -23.05
CA LYS A 185 15.18 3.43 -23.29
C LYS A 185 13.63 3.41 -23.22
N ASN A 186 13.07 3.64 -22.02
CA ASN A 186 11.62 3.75 -21.80
C ASN A 186 11.27 4.89 -20.86
N SER A 187 11.21 6.11 -21.38
CA SER A 187 10.90 7.32 -20.61
C SER A 187 9.49 7.31 -19.97
N LEU A 188 8.54 6.57 -20.52
CA LEU A 188 7.16 6.50 -19.99
C LEU A 188 7.12 5.82 -18.62
N THR A 189 7.93 4.79 -18.42
CA THR A 189 8.04 4.08 -17.14
C THR A 189 8.70 4.97 -16.08
N ASP A 190 9.72 5.73 -16.47
CA ASP A 190 10.45 6.62 -15.57
C ASP A 190 9.55 7.78 -15.09
N VAL A 191 8.73 8.33 -16.00
CA VAL A 191 7.72 9.34 -15.64
C VAL A 191 6.71 8.77 -14.65
N ALA A 192 6.14 7.58 -14.93
CA ALA A 192 5.16 6.95 -14.04
C ALA A 192 5.74 6.63 -12.65
N LYS A 193 7.01 6.22 -12.57
CA LYS A 193 7.70 6.00 -11.28
C LYS A 193 7.84 7.29 -10.49
N LYS A 194 8.28 8.39 -11.12
CA LYS A 194 8.40 9.71 -10.48
C LYS A 194 7.05 10.25 -10.00
N GLU A 195 5.99 10.05 -10.77
CA GLU A 195 4.64 10.43 -10.37
C GLU A 195 4.20 9.66 -9.11
N LEU A 196 4.41 8.34 -9.09
CA LEU A 196 4.10 7.52 -7.92
C LEU A 196 4.90 7.94 -6.69
N GLU A 197 6.20 8.18 -6.82
CA GLU A 197 7.03 8.68 -5.73
C GLU A 197 6.49 9.99 -5.15
N LYS A 198 6.04 10.89 -6.02
CA LYS A 198 5.42 12.16 -5.60
C LYS A 198 4.09 11.93 -4.87
N GLU A 199 3.23 11.03 -5.41
CA GLU A 199 1.95 10.68 -4.77
C GLU A 199 2.14 10.01 -3.39
N LEU A 200 3.22 9.25 -3.19
CA LEU A 200 3.51 8.55 -1.93
C LEU A 200 4.10 9.44 -0.83
N LYS A 201 4.75 10.55 -1.19
CA LYS A 201 5.51 11.38 -0.25
C LYS A 201 4.66 11.92 0.90
N GLU A 202 3.50 12.48 0.60
CA GLU A 202 2.61 13.05 1.61
C GLU A 202 1.96 12.00 2.52
N PRO A 203 1.38 10.89 2.00
CA PRO A 203 0.85 9.81 2.83
C PRO A 203 1.89 9.19 3.78
N VAL A 204 3.12 8.96 3.31
CA VAL A 204 4.21 8.42 4.16
C VAL A 204 4.52 9.38 5.29
N LEU A 205 4.71 10.67 5.00
CA LEU A 205 4.99 11.69 6.01
C LEU A 205 3.87 11.81 7.04
N ASN A 206 2.62 11.69 6.60
CA ASN A 206 1.45 11.72 7.50
C ASN A 206 1.46 10.53 8.46
N ILE A 207 1.73 9.31 7.98
CA ILE A 207 1.82 8.11 8.84
C ILE A 207 2.94 8.27 9.88
N GLU A 208 4.10 8.79 9.49
CA GLU A 208 5.21 9.06 10.41
C GLU A 208 4.81 10.04 11.52
N LYS A 209 4.14 11.13 11.17
CA LYS A 209 3.64 12.11 12.16
C LYS A 209 2.66 11.48 13.14
N LEU A 210 1.70 10.68 12.66
CA LEU A 210 0.73 9.98 13.51
C LEU A 210 1.41 8.97 14.45
N LYS A 211 2.42 8.24 13.96
CA LYS A 211 3.21 7.31 14.76
C LYS A 211 4.00 8.02 15.86
N LEU A 212 4.65 9.13 15.52
CA LEU A 212 5.38 9.94 16.50
C LEU A 212 4.44 10.50 17.59
N GLU A 213 3.28 11.02 17.22
CA GLU A 213 2.28 11.49 18.19
C GLU A 213 1.79 10.36 19.09
N LYS A 214 1.53 9.16 18.53
CA LYS A 214 1.12 7.99 19.31
C LYS A 214 2.19 7.57 20.33
N GLU A 215 3.45 7.53 19.92
CA GLU A 215 4.57 7.21 20.82
C GLU A 215 4.72 8.27 21.92
N PHE A 216 4.60 9.54 21.56
CA PHE A 216 4.58 10.64 22.53
C PHE A 216 3.47 10.45 23.56
N CYS A 217 2.25 10.15 23.11
CA CYS A 217 1.11 9.90 24.02
C CYS A 217 1.35 8.67 24.92
N LYS A 218 1.86 7.58 24.38
CA LYS A 218 2.18 6.38 25.17
C LYS A 218 3.23 6.64 26.23
N LYS A 219 4.30 7.36 25.90
CA LYS A 219 5.40 7.71 26.80
C LYS A 219 4.92 8.60 27.94
N ASN A 220 4.09 9.59 27.64
CA ASN A 220 3.71 10.62 28.59
C ASN A 220 2.47 10.25 29.45
N LYS A 221 1.60 9.34 28.98
CA LYS A 221 0.43 8.89 29.72
C LYS A 221 0.73 8.47 31.17
N PRO A 222 1.77 7.66 31.48
CA PRO A 222 2.09 7.27 32.86
C PRO A 222 2.58 8.45 33.72
N LEU A 223 3.03 9.53 33.09
CA LEU A 223 3.52 10.73 33.79
C LEU A 223 2.38 11.68 34.18
N LEU A 224 1.18 11.49 33.65
CA LEU A 224 0.03 12.31 33.99
C LEU A 224 -0.37 12.06 35.44
N PRO A 225 -0.55 13.12 36.24
CA PRO A 225 -1.03 13.01 37.60
C PRO A 225 -2.50 12.59 37.61
N THR A 226 -2.88 11.72 38.55
CA THR A 226 -4.25 11.23 38.69
C THR A 226 -4.99 11.81 39.91
N LYS A 227 -4.24 12.36 40.87
CA LYS A 227 -4.77 12.96 42.10
C LYS A 227 -4.05 14.24 42.48
N LYS A 228 -4.68 15.12 43.25
CA LYS A 228 -4.12 16.44 43.65
C LYS A 228 -2.76 16.30 44.36
N GLN A 229 -2.55 15.33 45.22
CA GLN A 229 -1.26 15.08 45.89
C GLN A 229 -0.13 14.72 44.91
N GLN A 230 -0.46 14.06 43.80
CA GLN A 230 0.53 13.73 42.76
C GLN A 230 0.91 14.90 41.85
N ILE A 231 0.13 16.00 41.90
CA ILE A 231 0.46 17.22 41.17
C ILE A 231 1.73 17.85 41.75
N GLU A 232 1.77 17.97 43.08
CA GLU A 232 2.89 18.57 43.80
C GLU A 232 4.17 17.72 43.63
N GLU A 233 4.03 16.39 43.65
CA GLU A 233 5.16 15.47 43.48
C GLU A 233 5.68 15.42 42.02
N LYS A 234 4.80 15.37 41.03
CA LYS A 234 5.19 15.17 39.61
C LYS A 234 5.41 16.46 38.85
N LEU A 235 4.67 17.51 39.17
CA LEU A 235 4.76 18.81 38.48
C LEU A 235 5.56 19.83 39.26
N GLY A 236 5.78 19.59 40.55
CA GLY A 236 6.44 20.51 41.44
C GLY A 236 5.59 21.74 41.78
N SER A 237 5.96 22.45 42.80
CA SER A 237 5.39 23.75 43.14
C SER A 237 5.80 24.82 42.15
#